data_6c15385302f76cb10d53990ecd0c240f
#
_entry.id   6c15385302f76cb10d53990ecd0c240f
#
_cell.length_a   1.000
_cell.length_b   1.000
_cell.length_c   1.000
_cell.angle_alpha   90.00
_cell.angle_beta   90.00
_cell.angle_gamma   90.00
#
_symmetry.space_group_name_H-M   'P 1'
#
loop_
_entity.id
_entity.type
_entity.pdbx_description
1 polymer ?
#
loop_
_entity_poly.entity_id
_entity_poly.type
_entity_poly.pdbx_seq_one_letter_code
_entity_poly.pdbx_strand_id
1 'polypeptide(L)'
;MAKISIIVPIYNAEKNIKKCLESINEQIALESEIEVILINDGSTDNTDEIVKEYIEKHMKNKDVKYFTKKNEGVAKTRNYGLNKSTGDYILFVDSDDYISKDTIKILEPYIQKNIDIIKFKLQRLDETGKIIERVDGPVFDGITGQEAFNKLYSTDVLIDSPCVYLIKKDIFTKNKLEFKGTYHEDFGLIPILIILSSKVVSLPDYLYQYIQGQDSITRNDDYDKTLIKMKDCFFHYDRMLKIIENIKLDKITKENIKIYYTNAILMKLSNLKENDKKTFIKEMKDRKMYNNIKIRNIKQLIKKIILNIDVNLYFKLK
;
A
#
# COMPACT_ATOMS: atom_id res chain seq x y z
N MET A 1 -20.51 -17.38 -8.43
CA MET A 1 -19.91 -17.25 -7.10
C MET A 1 -18.65 -16.39 -7.29
N ALA A 2 -18.43 -15.36 -6.49
CA ALA A 2 -17.23 -14.54 -6.64
C ALA A 2 -16.01 -15.29 -6.11
N LYS A 3 -14.84 -15.02 -6.70
CA LYS A 3 -13.58 -15.64 -6.26
C LYS A 3 -12.62 -14.57 -5.74
N ILE A 4 -11.95 -14.87 -4.61
CA ILE A 4 -10.96 -14.00 -3.97
C ILE A 4 -9.59 -14.63 -4.15
N SER A 5 -8.63 -13.88 -4.69
CA SER A 5 -7.22 -14.27 -4.74
C SER A 5 -6.48 -13.61 -3.59
N ILE A 6 -5.98 -14.40 -2.65
CA ILE A 6 -5.06 -13.94 -1.61
C ILE A 6 -3.65 -14.08 -2.15
N ILE A 7 -2.95 -12.95 -2.32
CA ILE A 7 -1.59 -12.90 -2.90
C ILE A 7 -0.58 -12.58 -1.81
N VAL A 8 0.39 -13.47 -1.63
CA VAL A 8 1.45 -13.34 -0.62
C VAL A 8 2.81 -13.25 -1.32
N PRO A 9 3.43 -12.06 -1.40
CA PRO A 9 4.83 -11.93 -1.78
C PRO A 9 5.72 -12.40 -0.62
N ILE A 10 6.68 -13.29 -0.88
CA ILE A 10 7.50 -13.92 0.16
C ILE A 10 8.97 -13.72 -0.16
N TYR A 11 9.75 -13.20 0.80
CA TYR A 11 11.19 -13.11 0.70
C TYR A 11 11.82 -13.13 2.11
N ASN A 12 12.68 -14.12 2.38
CA ASN A 12 13.39 -14.30 3.66
C ASN A 12 12.46 -14.12 4.87
N ALA A 13 11.40 -14.93 4.93
CA ALA A 13 10.32 -14.85 5.91
C ALA A 13 10.27 -16.05 6.87
N GLU A 14 11.36 -16.82 7.03
CA GLU A 14 11.37 -18.07 7.83
C GLU A 14 10.80 -17.90 9.24
N LYS A 15 10.96 -16.73 9.87
CA LYS A 15 10.48 -16.45 11.23
C LYS A 15 8.95 -16.32 11.33
N ASN A 16 8.31 -15.76 10.29
CA ASN A 16 6.92 -15.28 10.37
C ASN A 16 5.96 -15.99 9.41
N ILE A 17 6.45 -16.56 8.31
CA ILE A 17 5.64 -17.10 7.23
C ILE A 17 4.62 -18.14 7.70
N LYS A 18 4.96 -18.96 8.70
CA LYS A 18 4.05 -19.97 9.23
C LYS A 18 2.78 -19.33 9.80
N LYS A 19 2.90 -18.25 10.59
CA LYS A 19 1.76 -17.54 11.16
C LYS A 19 0.89 -16.88 10.09
N CYS A 20 1.52 -16.33 9.06
CA CYS A 20 0.82 -15.80 7.89
C CYS A 20 -0.02 -16.89 7.21
N LEU A 21 0.58 -18.04 6.90
CA LEU A 21 -0.10 -19.18 6.27
C LEU A 21 -1.22 -19.76 7.14
N GLU A 22 -1.01 -19.86 8.45
CA GLU A 22 -2.04 -20.29 9.42
C GLU A 22 -3.27 -19.38 9.34
N SER A 23 -3.08 -18.07 9.38
CA SER A 23 -4.17 -17.08 9.31
C SER A 23 -4.96 -17.16 8.00
N ILE A 24 -4.30 -17.45 6.90
CA ILE A 24 -4.92 -17.63 5.57
C ILE A 24 -5.64 -18.99 5.51
N ASN A 25 -5.05 -20.04 6.04
CA ASN A 25 -5.64 -21.36 6.04
C ASN A 25 -6.93 -21.44 6.88
N GLU A 26 -7.02 -20.65 7.94
CA GLU A 26 -8.20 -20.57 8.81
C GLU A 26 -9.36 -19.77 8.22
N GLN A 27 -9.17 -19.09 7.09
CA GLN A 27 -10.24 -18.31 6.46
C GLN A 27 -11.36 -19.21 5.97
N ILE A 28 -12.59 -18.81 6.29
CA ILE A 28 -13.83 -19.47 5.85
C ILE A 28 -14.58 -18.49 4.95
N ALA A 29 -14.84 -18.92 3.74
CA ALA A 29 -15.77 -18.27 2.82
C ALA A 29 -17.11 -19.03 2.86
N LEU A 30 -18.22 -18.32 2.94
CA LEU A 30 -19.56 -18.89 2.96
C LEU A 30 -20.17 -18.93 1.54
N GLU A 31 -19.87 -17.91 0.73
CA GLU A 31 -20.47 -17.70 -0.58
C GLU A 31 -19.44 -17.32 -1.67
N SER A 32 -18.15 -17.38 -1.33
CA SER A 32 -17.04 -17.08 -2.26
C SER A 32 -16.06 -18.24 -2.34
N GLU A 33 -15.33 -18.32 -3.44
CA GLU A 33 -14.17 -19.20 -3.55
C GLU A 33 -12.90 -18.45 -3.13
N ILE A 34 -11.95 -19.16 -2.52
CA ILE A 34 -10.64 -18.61 -2.15
C ILE A 34 -9.55 -19.36 -2.90
N GLU A 35 -8.73 -18.64 -3.65
CA GLU A 35 -7.43 -19.14 -4.10
C GLU A 35 -6.29 -18.41 -3.36
N VAL A 36 -5.22 -19.13 -3.07
CA VAL A 36 -4.03 -18.60 -2.41
C VAL A 36 -2.85 -18.66 -3.38
N ILE A 37 -2.21 -17.52 -3.61
CA ILE A 37 -1.08 -17.39 -4.53
C ILE A 37 0.14 -16.95 -3.72
N LEU A 38 1.03 -17.89 -3.51
CA LEU A 38 2.27 -17.71 -2.75
C LEU A 38 3.42 -17.54 -3.74
N ILE A 39 4.20 -16.46 -3.62
CA ILE A 39 5.29 -16.19 -4.54
C ILE A 39 6.59 -15.98 -3.75
N ASN A 40 7.47 -16.98 -3.79
CA ASN A 40 8.81 -16.87 -3.21
C ASN A 40 9.71 -16.10 -4.19
N ASP A 41 10.11 -14.90 -3.80
CA ASP A 41 10.97 -13.98 -4.55
C ASP A 41 12.46 -14.31 -4.34
N GLY A 42 12.83 -15.60 -4.41
CA GLY A 42 14.21 -16.05 -4.32
C GLY A 42 14.78 -15.97 -2.90
N SER A 43 14.03 -16.42 -1.89
CA SER A 43 14.51 -16.50 -0.50
C SER A 43 15.79 -17.35 -0.41
N THR A 44 16.68 -16.96 0.50
CA THR A 44 17.98 -17.60 0.75
C THR A 44 18.07 -18.25 2.14
N ASP A 45 17.02 -18.10 2.94
CA ASP A 45 16.81 -18.73 4.25
C ASP A 45 15.92 -20.00 4.11
N ASN A 46 15.43 -20.56 5.20
CA ASN A 46 14.61 -21.76 5.21
C ASN A 46 13.15 -21.53 4.76
N THR A 47 12.80 -20.34 4.27
CA THR A 47 11.41 -19.97 3.88
C THR A 47 10.80 -20.95 2.89
N ASP A 48 11.56 -21.37 1.87
CA ASP A 48 11.07 -22.27 0.79
C ASP A 48 10.62 -23.65 1.36
N GLU A 49 11.43 -24.21 2.25
CA GLU A 49 11.14 -25.49 2.89
C GLU A 49 9.92 -25.40 3.80
N ILE A 50 9.84 -24.35 4.62
CA ILE A 50 8.71 -24.11 5.55
C ILE A 50 7.41 -23.99 4.76
N VAL A 51 7.38 -23.23 3.68
CA VAL A 51 6.18 -23.04 2.86
C VAL A 51 5.72 -24.34 2.23
N LYS A 52 6.62 -25.10 1.61
CA LYS A 52 6.31 -26.40 0.99
C LYS A 52 5.76 -27.41 2.00
N GLU A 53 6.43 -27.51 3.15
CA GLU A 53 5.99 -28.40 4.23
C GLU A 53 4.60 -28.01 4.76
N TYR A 54 4.36 -26.71 4.94
CA TYR A 54 3.06 -26.22 5.43
C TYR A 54 1.94 -26.50 4.43
N ILE A 55 2.15 -26.25 3.14
CA ILE A 55 1.17 -26.56 2.10
C ILE A 55 0.83 -28.05 2.11
N GLU A 56 1.86 -28.90 2.13
CA GLU A 56 1.68 -30.35 2.12
C GLU A 56 0.91 -30.87 3.34
N LYS A 57 1.17 -30.33 4.53
CA LYS A 57 0.55 -30.81 5.75
C LYS A 57 -0.84 -30.23 6.01
N HIS A 58 -1.06 -28.96 5.68
CA HIS A 58 -2.22 -28.22 6.17
C HIS A 58 -3.14 -27.64 5.09
N MET A 59 -2.69 -27.50 3.83
CA MET A 59 -3.45 -26.83 2.78
C MET A 59 -3.79 -27.72 1.58
N LYS A 60 -3.69 -29.04 1.70
CA LYS A 60 -3.97 -30.01 0.59
C LYS A 60 -5.34 -29.83 -0.07
N ASN A 61 -6.34 -29.42 0.66
CA ASN A 61 -7.72 -29.26 0.19
C ASN A 61 -8.07 -27.81 -0.16
N LYS A 62 -7.07 -26.92 -0.26
CA LYS A 62 -7.23 -25.53 -0.64
C LYS A 62 -6.72 -25.30 -2.07
N ASP A 63 -7.28 -24.33 -2.80
CA ASP A 63 -6.74 -23.89 -4.09
C ASP A 63 -5.48 -23.03 -3.84
N VAL A 64 -4.32 -23.70 -3.70
CA VAL A 64 -3.04 -23.05 -3.43
C VAL A 64 -2.11 -23.22 -4.60
N LYS A 65 -1.54 -22.09 -5.05
CA LYS A 65 -0.51 -22.05 -6.11
C LYS A 65 0.77 -21.46 -5.53
N TYR A 66 1.84 -22.23 -5.53
CA TYR A 66 3.15 -21.80 -5.06
C TYR A 66 4.12 -21.64 -6.24
N PHE A 67 4.74 -20.47 -6.30
CA PHE A 67 5.72 -20.12 -7.34
C PHE A 67 7.02 -19.66 -6.70
N THR A 68 8.15 -20.06 -7.30
CA THR A 68 9.48 -19.56 -6.95
C THR A 68 10.07 -18.86 -8.15
N LYS A 69 10.68 -17.69 -7.94
CA LYS A 69 11.38 -16.94 -9.00
C LYS A 69 12.66 -16.32 -8.44
N LYS A 70 13.53 -15.81 -9.34
CA LYS A 70 14.67 -14.99 -8.93
C LYS A 70 14.19 -13.70 -8.26
N ASN A 71 14.92 -13.23 -7.25
CA ASN A 71 14.58 -11.98 -6.55
C ASN A 71 14.58 -10.80 -7.53
N GLU A 72 13.43 -10.12 -7.58
CA GLU A 72 13.20 -8.92 -8.39
C GLU A 72 12.49 -7.81 -7.61
N GLY A 73 12.22 -8.04 -6.33
CA GLY A 73 11.56 -7.10 -5.42
C GLY A 73 10.03 -7.21 -5.37
N VAL A 74 9.46 -6.62 -4.32
CA VAL A 74 8.05 -6.78 -3.95
C VAL A 74 7.09 -6.29 -5.04
N ALA A 75 7.39 -5.19 -5.73
CA ALA A 75 6.55 -4.65 -6.81
C ALA A 75 6.33 -5.69 -7.93
N LYS A 76 7.42 -6.27 -8.45
CA LYS A 76 7.33 -7.30 -9.49
C LYS A 76 6.69 -8.59 -8.97
N THR A 77 6.91 -8.91 -7.70
CA THR A 77 6.34 -10.10 -7.07
C THR A 77 4.83 -9.96 -6.89
N ARG A 78 4.31 -8.79 -6.46
CA ARG A 78 2.86 -8.53 -6.44
C ARG A 78 2.25 -8.56 -7.84
N ASN A 79 2.92 -7.97 -8.84
CA ASN A 79 2.46 -8.03 -10.24
C ASN A 79 2.44 -9.46 -10.79
N TYR A 80 3.45 -10.28 -10.45
CA TYR A 80 3.45 -11.69 -10.82
C TYR A 80 2.24 -12.41 -10.22
N GLY A 81 1.94 -12.17 -8.94
CA GLY A 81 0.75 -12.69 -8.29
C GLY A 81 -0.56 -12.23 -8.95
N LEU A 82 -0.69 -10.93 -9.27
CA LEU A 82 -1.83 -10.40 -10.02
C LEU A 82 -2.04 -11.10 -11.37
N ASN A 83 -0.96 -11.38 -12.09
CA ASN A 83 -1.03 -12.07 -13.39
C ASN A 83 -1.40 -13.55 -13.25
N LYS A 84 -1.07 -14.19 -12.13
CA LYS A 84 -1.43 -15.60 -11.84
C LYS A 84 -2.79 -15.74 -11.19
N SER A 85 -3.36 -14.66 -10.66
CA SER A 85 -4.67 -14.67 -10.02
C SER A 85 -5.79 -14.90 -11.02
N THR A 86 -6.82 -15.62 -10.59
CA THR A 86 -8.05 -15.87 -11.36
C THR A 86 -9.29 -15.27 -10.69
N GLY A 87 -9.14 -14.77 -9.45
CA GLY A 87 -10.21 -14.20 -8.67
C GLY A 87 -10.69 -12.85 -9.17
N ASP A 88 -11.94 -12.54 -8.83
CA ASP A 88 -12.59 -11.26 -9.12
C ASP A 88 -12.06 -10.16 -8.20
N TYR A 89 -11.62 -10.54 -7.00
CA TYR A 89 -11.08 -9.66 -5.97
C TYR A 89 -9.68 -10.09 -5.53
N ILE A 90 -8.86 -9.12 -5.19
CA ILE A 90 -7.47 -9.30 -4.76
C ILE A 90 -7.32 -8.82 -3.31
N LEU A 91 -6.76 -9.67 -2.47
CA LEU A 91 -6.30 -9.35 -1.12
C LEU A 91 -4.79 -9.59 -1.07
N PHE A 92 -4.01 -8.56 -0.79
CA PHE A 92 -2.58 -8.72 -0.53
C PHE A 92 -2.34 -8.96 0.96
N VAL A 93 -1.45 -9.91 1.28
CA VAL A 93 -0.99 -10.16 2.64
C VAL A 93 0.53 -10.25 2.62
N ASP A 94 1.22 -9.45 3.40
CA ASP A 94 2.68 -9.52 3.48
C ASP A 94 3.09 -10.73 4.34
N SER A 95 4.20 -11.38 4.00
CA SER A 95 4.61 -12.67 4.57
C SER A 95 5.04 -12.62 6.04
N ASP A 96 5.26 -11.43 6.57
CA ASP A 96 5.58 -11.15 7.97
C ASP A 96 4.37 -10.76 8.82
N ASP A 97 3.19 -10.59 8.20
CA ASP A 97 1.94 -10.19 8.81
C ASP A 97 0.87 -11.31 8.77
N TYR A 98 -0.32 -11.02 9.30
CA TYR A 98 -1.44 -11.96 9.23
C TYR A 98 -2.80 -11.24 9.22
N ILE A 99 -3.85 -11.96 8.81
CA ILE A 99 -5.23 -11.47 8.80
C ILE A 99 -6.07 -12.07 9.91
N SER A 100 -7.10 -11.35 10.33
CA SER A 100 -8.03 -11.85 11.36
C SER A 100 -8.81 -13.07 10.85
N LYS A 101 -9.20 -13.98 11.76
CA LYS A 101 -9.87 -15.24 11.43
C LYS A 101 -11.14 -15.07 10.59
N ASP A 102 -11.95 -14.03 10.84
CA ASP A 102 -13.22 -13.80 10.15
C ASP A 102 -13.09 -12.82 8.98
N THR A 103 -11.86 -12.52 8.50
CA THR A 103 -11.65 -11.48 7.50
C THR A 103 -12.50 -11.69 6.24
N ILE A 104 -12.43 -12.87 5.62
CA ILE A 104 -13.21 -13.14 4.41
C ILE A 104 -14.71 -13.10 4.67
N LYS A 105 -15.17 -13.70 5.76
CA LYS A 105 -16.59 -13.69 6.17
C LYS A 105 -17.15 -12.26 6.32
N ILE A 106 -16.36 -11.34 6.89
CA ILE A 106 -16.75 -9.92 7.05
C ILE A 106 -16.79 -9.21 5.69
N LEU A 107 -15.90 -9.56 4.77
CA LEU A 107 -15.80 -8.90 3.45
C LEU A 107 -16.85 -9.39 2.43
N GLU A 108 -17.33 -10.63 2.53
CA GLU A 108 -18.26 -11.25 1.57
C GLU A 108 -19.54 -10.43 1.29
N PRO A 109 -20.27 -9.87 2.27
CA PRO A 109 -21.47 -9.07 2.00
C PRO A 109 -21.22 -7.86 1.10
N TYR A 110 -20.01 -7.32 1.09
CA TYR A 110 -19.63 -6.19 0.24
C TYR A 110 -19.24 -6.62 -1.17
N ILE A 111 -18.68 -7.82 -1.31
CA ILE A 111 -18.42 -8.46 -2.61
C ILE A 111 -19.73 -8.66 -3.37
N GLN A 112 -20.76 -9.17 -2.69
CA GLN A 112 -22.09 -9.38 -3.27
C GLN A 112 -22.75 -8.08 -3.73
N LYS A 113 -22.50 -6.96 -3.02
CA LYS A 113 -22.93 -5.62 -3.41
C LYS A 113 -22.08 -5.01 -4.53
N ASN A 114 -21.16 -5.77 -5.11
CA ASN A 114 -20.27 -5.37 -6.20
C ASN A 114 -19.46 -4.10 -5.88
N ILE A 115 -18.98 -3.99 -4.63
CA ILE A 115 -18.10 -2.88 -4.19
C ILE A 115 -16.75 -3.03 -4.89
N ASP A 116 -16.21 -1.93 -5.39
CA ASP A 116 -14.92 -1.95 -6.11
C ASP A 116 -13.72 -2.06 -5.17
N ILE A 117 -13.76 -1.33 -4.06
CA ILE A 117 -12.73 -1.36 -3.01
C ILE A 117 -13.38 -1.38 -1.63
N ILE A 118 -12.95 -2.32 -0.81
CA ILE A 118 -13.34 -2.43 0.59
C ILE A 118 -12.10 -2.19 1.43
N LYS A 119 -12.05 -1.03 2.11
CA LYS A 119 -11.00 -0.70 3.08
C LYS A 119 -11.37 -1.22 4.45
N PHE A 120 -10.39 -1.71 5.18
CA PHE A 120 -10.52 -2.07 6.60
C PHE A 120 -9.33 -1.52 7.40
N LYS A 121 -9.39 -1.64 8.71
CA LYS A 121 -8.39 -1.12 9.62
C LYS A 121 -7.31 -2.16 9.91
N LEU A 122 -6.17 -1.69 10.45
CA LEU A 122 -5.10 -2.54 10.93
C LEU A 122 -4.80 -2.29 12.42
N GLN A 123 -4.26 -3.34 13.06
CA GLN A 123 -3.63 -3.22 14.37
C GLN A 123 -2.13 -3.46 14.20
N ARG A 124 -1.33 -2.69 14.95
CA ARG A 124 0.10 -2.95 15.10
C ARG A 124 0.32 -3.79 16.33
N LEU A 125 1.07 -4.86 16.18
CA LEU A 125 1.39 -5.78 17.25
C LEU A 125 2.91 -5.88 17.42
N ASP A 126 3.37 -6.15 18.64
CA ASP A 126 4.75 -6.57 18.84
C ASP A 126 4.93 -8.06 18.47
N GLU A 127 6.17 -8.53 18.53
CA GLU A 127 6.54 -9.92 18.20
C GLU A 127 5.82 -10.97 19.09
N THR A 128 5.32 -10.56 20.27
CA THR A 128 4.56 -11.43 21.17
C THR A 128 3.08 -11.50 20.80
N GLY A 129 2.62 -10.66 19.88
CA GLY A 129 1.22 -10.54 19.47
C GLY A 129 0.39 -9.57 20.32
N LYS A 130 1.02 -8.78 21.20
CA LYS A 130 0.34 -7.74 21.97
C LYS A 130 0.10 -6.50 21.10
N ILE A 131 -1.11 -5.95 21.16
CA ILE A 131 -1.48 -4.75 20.43
C ILE A 131 -0.70 -3.54 20.97
N ILE A 132 0.09 -2.90 20.10
CA ILE A 132 0.82 -1.67 20.36
C ILE A 132 -0.04 -0.46 19.97
N GLU A 133 -0.74 -0.55 18.84
CA GLU A 133 -1.50 0.55 18.28
C GLU A 133 -2.68 0.04 17.45
N ARG A 134 -3.78 0.76 17.48
CA ARG A 134 -4.89 0.61 16.55
C ARG A 134 -4.89 1.78 15.58
N VAL A 135 -4.71 1.48 14.30
CA VAL A 135 -4.72 2.52 13.26
C VAL A 135 -6.14 2.76 12.81
N ASP A 136 -6.73 3.81 13.36
CA ASP A 136 -8.09 4.22 13.05
C ASP A 136 -8.20 4.99 11.73
N GLY A 137 -9.42 5.13 11.24
CA GLY A 137 -9.73 5.86 10.02
C GLY A 137 -11.23 6.08 9.85
N PRO A 138 -11.62 6.92 8.89
CA PRO A 138 -13.02 7.21 8.64
C PRO A 138 -13.75 5.94 8.17
N VAL A 139 -14.98 5.78 8.67
CA VAL A 139 -15.92 4.73 8.22
C VAL A 139 -16.93 5.37 7.27
N PHE A 140 -17.18 4.73 6.13
CA PHE A 140 -18.17 5.15 5.15
C PHE A 140 -18.65 3.99 4.30
N ASP A 141 -19.86 4.12 3.74
CA ASP A 141 -20.51 3.09 2.94
C ASP A 141 -20.84 3.61 1.54
N GLY A 142 -20.28 2.96 0.53
CA GLY A 142 -20.65 3.08 -0.87
C GLY A 142 -20.51 4.46 -1.52
N ILE A 143 -19.45 5.21 -1.20
CA ILE A 143 -19.13 6.51 -1.82
C ILE A 143 -18.21 6.34 -3.05
N THR A 144 -18.13 7.37 -3.88
CA THR A 144 -17.23 7.38 -5.04
C THR A 144 -15.76 7.34 -4.62
N GLY A 145 -14.87 6.81 -5.48
CA GLY A 145 -13.45 6.76 -5.20
C GLY A 145 -12.80 8.13 -4.96
N GLN A 146 -13.28 9.17 -5.64
CA GLN A 146 -12.81 10.54 -5.44
C GLN A 146 -13.19 11.06 -4.04
N GLU A 147 -14.43 10.84 -3.61
CA GLU A 147 -14.88 11.18 -2.26
C GLU A 147 -14.14 10.36 -1.20
N ALA A 148 -13.93 9.06 -1.44
CA ALA A 148 -13.20 8.17 -0.54
C ALA A 148 -11.76 8.64 -0.35
N PHE A 149 -11.04 8.93 -1.43
CA PHE A 149 -9.69 9.48 -1.37
C PHE A 149 -9.64 10.79 -0.57
N ASN A 150 -10.56 11.72 -0.84
CA ASN A 150 -10.61 13.01 -0.14
C ASN A 150 -10.89 12.84 1.36
N LYS A 151 -11.77 11.92 1.75
CA LYS A 151 -12.03 11.61 3.17
C LYS A 151 -10.81 11.00 3.86
N LEU A 152 -10.17 10.01 3.24
CA LEU A 152 -8.96 9.38 3.78
C LEU A 152 -7.82 10.41 3.92
N TYR A 153 -7.60 11.22 2.89
CA TYR A 153 -6.59 12.27 2.90
C TYR A 153 -6.82 13.33 3.98
N SER A 154 -8.09 13.67 4.28
CA SER A 154 -8.42 14.70 5.27
C SER A 154 -8.20 14.26 6.72
N THR A 155 -8.06 12.95 6.96
CA THR A 155 -7.92 12.34 8.29
C THR A 155 -6.52 11.84 8.58
N ASP A 156 -5.54 12.13 7.70
CA ASP A 156 -4.14 11.69 7.80
C ASP A 156 -3.98 10.16 8.00
N VAL A 157 -4.94 9.39 7.48
CA VAL A 157 -4.91 7.91 7.55
C VAL A 157 -3.97 7.33 6.52
N LEU A 158 -3.37 6.20 6.84
CA LEU A 158 -2.59 5.39 5.90
C LEU A 158 -3.45 5.02 4.67
N ILE A 159 -3.09 5.56 3.50
CA ILE A 159 -3.81 5.33 2.24
C ILE A 159 -3.11 4.24 1.42
N ASP A 160 -1.81 4.21 1.44
CA ASP A 160 -0.94 3.54 0.46
C ASP A 160 -0.67 2.05 0.74
N SER A 161 -0.95 1.49 1.94
CA SER A 161 -0.74 0.06 2.16
C SER A 161 -1.75 -0.80 1.38
N PRO A 162 -1.34 -1.69 0.46
CA PRO A 162 -2.26 -2.56 -0.28
C PRO A 162 -2.95 -3.61 0.60
N CYS A 163 -2.35 -3.93 1.76
CA CYS A 163 -2.79 -5.02 2.62
C CYS A 163 -4.04 -4.68 3.47
N VAL A 164 -4.48 -3.42 3.46
CA VAL A 164 -5.70 -2.98 4.16
C VAL A 164 -6.89 -2.78 3.23
N TYR A 165 -6.83 -3.41 2.05
CA TYR A 165 -7.87 -3.32 1.03
C TYR A 165 -8.17 -4.67 0.40
N LEU A 166 -9.45 -4.96 0.20
CA LEU A 166 -9.90 -5.92 -0.80
C LEU A 166 -10.25 -5.13 -2.06
N ILE A 167 -9.59 -5.43 -3.18
CA ILE A 167 -9.65 -4.62 -4.40
C ILE A 167 -10.20 -5.47 -5.54
N LYS A 168 -11.21 -5.00 -6.26
CA LYS A 168 -11.70 -5.63 -7.47
C LYS A 168 -10.59 -5.66 -8.53
N LYS A 169 -10.28 -6.84 -9.05
CA LYS A 169 -9.18 -7.05 -10.01
C LYS A 169 -9.33 -6.22 -11.29
N ASP A 170 -10.55 -6.03 -11.73
CA ASP A 170 -10.88 -5.23 -12.91
C ASP A 170 -10.31 -3.81 -12.89
N ILE A 171 -10.13 -3.20 -11.70
CA ILE A 171 -9.58 -1.85 -11.59
C ILE A 171 -8.13 -1.81 -12.07
N PHE A 172 -7.36 -2.86 -11.77
CA PHE A 172 -5.99 -3.00 -12.27
C PHE A 172 -5.97 -3.21 -13.79
N THR A 173 -6.77 -4.16 -14.28
CA THR A 173 -6.71 -4.61 -15.67
C THR A 173 -7.28 -3.61 -16.66
N LYS A 174 -8.45 -3.03 -16.37
CA LYS A 174 -9.10 -2.02 -17.23
C LYS A 174 -8.27 -0.74 -17.37
N ASN A 175 -7.56 -0.36 -16.32
CA ASN A 175 -6.73 0.84 -16.32
C ASN A 175 -5.25 0.56 -16.62
N LYS A 176 -4.87 -0.69 -16.91
CA LYS A 176 -3.49 -1.13 -17.16
C LYS A 176 -2.53 -0.66 -16.04
N LEU A 177 -2.97 -0.81 -14.80
CA LEU A 177 -2.24 -0.39 -13.62
C LEU A 177 -1.50 -1.57 -12.99
N GLU A 178 -0.26 -1.31 -12.59
CA GLU A 178 0.63 -2.27 -11.96
C GLU A 178 1.52 -1.58 -10.93
N PHE A 179 2.05 -2.33 -9.98
CA PHE A 179 3.09 -1.84 -9.06
C PHE A 179 4.36 -1.51 -9.84
N LYS A 180 5.00 -0.39 -9.54
CA LYS A 180 6.24 0.08 -10.18
C LYS A 180 7.17 0.69 -9.14
N GLY A 181 8.44 0.83 -9.51
CA GLY A 181 9.48 1.34 -8.63
C GLY A 181 10.18 0.22 -7.85
N THR A 182 11.24 0.58 -7.17
CA THR A 182 11.99 -0.32 -6.27
C THR A 182 11.42 -0.25 -4.86
N TYR A 183 11.04 0.95 -4.45
CA TYR A 183 10.42 1.27 -3.17
C TYR A 183 9.15 2.08 -3.38
N HIS A 184 8.27 2.12 -2.37
CA HIS A 184 7.03 2.92 -2.41
C HIS A 184 6.12 2.59 -3.59
N GLU A 185 6.13 1.34 -4.06
CA GLU A 185 5.30 0.85 -5.15
C GLU A 185 3.80 0.97 -4.84
N ASP A 186 3.46 0.84 -3.57
CA ASP A 186 2.13 1.01 -2.99
C ASP A 186 1.68 2.48 -3.01
N PHE A 187 2.53 3.40 -2.53
CA PHE A 187 2.32 4.84 -2.62
C PHE A 187 2.06 5.30 -4.07
N GLY A 188 2.76 4.68 -5.03
CA GLY A 188 2.60 4.99 -6.45
C GLY A 188 1.32 4.45 -7.09
N LEU A 189 0.57 3.56 -6.42
CA LEU A 189 -0.54 2.84 -7.03
C LEU A 189 -1.85 2.96 -6.26
N ILE A 190 -1.87 2.70 -4.95
CA ILE A 190 -3.11 2.58 -4.18
C ILE A 190 -3.98 3.84 -4.23
N PRO A 191 -3.44 5.07 -4.06
CA PRO A 191 -4.25 6.27 -4.18
C PRO A 191 -4.95 6.40 -5.53
N ILE A 192 -4.30 5.94 -6.61
CA ILE A 192 -4.85 5.97 -7.97
C ILE A 192 -5.98 4.95 -8.12
N LEU A 193 -5.80 3.72 -7.60
CA LEU A 193 -6.86 2.69 -7.62
C LEU A 193 -8.11 3.19 -6.90
N ILE A 194 -7.94 3.83 -5.74
CA ILE A 194 -9.07 4.39 -4.99
C ILE A 194 -9.81 5.44 -5.82
N ILE A 195 -9.10 6.42 -6.39
CA ILE A 195 -9.70 7.51 -7.18
C ILE A 195 -10.46 7.00 -8.41
N LEU A 196 -9.97 5.93 -9.02
CA LEU A 196 -10.58 5.31 -10.22
C LEU A 196 -11.77 4.42 -9.90
N SER A 197 -12.00 4.09 -8.65
CA SER A 197 -13.10 3.22 -8.23
C SER A 197 -14.44 3.96 -8.27
N SER A 198 -15.49 3.26 -8.70
CA SER A 198 -16.85 3.80 -8.73
C SER A 198 -17.50 3.75 -7.34
N LYS A 199 -17.19 2.73 -6.55
CA LYS A 199 -17.80 2.49 -5.24
C LYS A 199 -16.81 1.96 -4.22
N VAL A 200 -16.59 2.71 -3.15
CA VAL A 200 -15.64 2.40 -2.08
C VAL A 200 -16.35 2.37 -0.74
N VAL A 201 -16.00 1.38 0.08
CA VAL A 201 -16.46 1.21 1.46
C VAL A 201 -15.25 1.23 2.39
N SER A 202 -15.40 1.79 3.58
CA SER A 202 -14.41 1.71 4.66
C SER A 202 -15.05 1.19 5.94
N LEU A 203 -14.56 0.05 6.42
CA LEU A 203 -15.11 -0.69 7.56
C LEU A 203 -14.51 -0.24 8.89
N PRO A 204 -15.23 -0.43 10.00
CA PRO A 204 -14.70 -0.20 11.34
C PRO A 204 -13.77 -1.31 11.82
N ASP A 205 -13.72 -2.45 11.13
CA ASP A 205 -13.10 -3.69 11.56
C ASP A 205 -11.59 -3.69 11.38
N TYR A 206 -10.86 -4.21 12.38
CA TYR A 206 -9.40 -4.38 12.35
C TYR A 206 -9.06 -5.78 11.82
N LEU A 207 -9.01 -5.91 10.49
CA LEU A 207 -8.84 -7.21 9.83
C LEU A 207 -7.38 -7.55 9.51
N TYR A 208 -6.48 -6.57 9.56
CA TYR A 208 -5.05 -6.77 9.29
C TYR A 208 -4.21 -6.60 10.55
N GLN A 209 -3.30 -7.54 10.78
CA GLN A 209 -2.43 -7.62 11.95
C GLN A 209 -1.00 -7.39 11.49
N TYR A 210 -0.53 -6.15 11.62
CA TYR A 210 0.82 -5.74 11.25
C TYR A 210 1.81 -6.05 12.39
N ILE A 211 2.78 -6.91 12.14
CA ILE A 211 3.81 -7.27 13.11
C ILE A 211 4.96 -6.26 13.06
N GLN A 212 5.16 -5.55 14.13
CA GLN A 212 6.24 -4.59 14.25
C GLN A 212 7.51 -5.26 14.79
N GLY A 213 8.27 -5.96 13.94
CA GLY A 213 9.57 -6.56 14.27
C GLY A 213 10.71 -5.55 14.33
N GLN A 214 11.82 -5.94 14.96
CA GLN A 214 13.05 -5.13 15.03
C GLN A 214 13.77 -5.05 13.68
N ASP A 215 13.60 -6.05 12.82
CA ASP A 215 14.28 -6.20 11.52
C ASP A 215 13.49 -5.59 10.34
N SER A 216 12.48 -4.76 10.58
CA SER A 216 11.67 -4.16 9.51
C SER A 216 12.55 -3.40 8.50
N ILE A 217 12.42 -3.74 7.21
CA ILE A 217 13.13 -3.14 6.05
C ILE A 217 13.04 -1.60 6.05
N THR A 218 12.04 -1.04 6.72
CA THR A 218 11.82 0.40 6.81
C THR A 218 12.75 1.12 7.78
N ARG A 219 13.43 0.43 8.70
CA ARG A 219 14.18 1.05 9.80
C ARG A 219 15.70 1.08 9.65
N ASN A 220 16.28 0.14 8.89
CA ASN A 220 17.73 0.04 8.67
C ASN A 220 18.10 0.52 7.28
N ASP A 221 18.02 1.84 7.04
CA ASP A 221 18.35 2.38 5.74
C ASP A 221 19.80 2.82 5.68
N ASP A 222 20.55 2.14 4.84
CA ASP A 222 21.70 2.69 4.18
C ASP A 222 21.30 4.00 3.48
N TYR A 223 22.14 5.02 3.53
CA TYR A 223 21.87 6.32 2.94
C TYR A 223 21.57 6.24 1.43
N ASP A 224 22.25 5.33 0.72
CA ASP A 224 22.00 5.11 -0.72
C ASP A 224 20.58 4.61 -0.98
N LYS A 225 20.03 3.75 -0.13
CA LYS A 225 18.62 3.33 -0.20
C LYS A 225 17.68 4.52 0.01
N THR A 226 18.01 5.44 0.91
CA THR A 226 17.22 6.66 1.13
C THR A 226 17.17 7.52 -0.12
N LEU A 227 18.28 7.64 -0.87
CA LEU A 227 18.31 8.36 -2.14
C LEU A 227 17.47 7.67 -3.22
N ILE A 228 17.50 6.33 -3.30
CA ILE A 228 16.66 5.56 -4.22
C ILE A 228 15.18 5.76 -3.89
N LYS A 229 14.81 5.63 -2.61
CA LYS A 229 13.43 5.88 -2.12
C LYS A 229 12.94 7.28 -2.50
N MET A 230 13.82 8.26 -2.43
CA MET A 230 13.49 9.64 -2.82
C MET A 230 13.24 9.76 -4.32
N LYS A 231 14.09 9.17 -5.16
CA LYS A 231 13.93 9.14 -6.62
C LYS A 231 12.62 8.43 -7.01
N ASP A 232 12.28 7.33 -6.35
CA ASP A 232 11.02 6.62 -6.59
C ASP A 232 9.80 7.49 -6.24
N CYS A 233 9.85 8.31 -5.20
CA CYS A 233 8.77 9.25 -4.91
C CYS A 233 8.53 10.26 -6.04
N PHE A 234 9.60 10.79 -6.65
CA PHE A 234 9.47 11.67 -7.83
C PHE A 234 8.95 10.92 -9.06
N PHE A 235 9.45 9.71 -9.30
CA PHE A 235 8.94 8.84 -10.36
C PHE A 235 7.43 8.61 -10.22
N HIS A 236 6.95 8.32 -9.01
CA HIS A 236 5.53 8.13 -8.74
C HIS A 236 4.72 9.42 -8.87
N TYR A 237 5.28 10.55 -8.49
CA TYR A 237 4.65 11.85 -8.73
C TYR A 237 4.44 12.11 -10.22
N ASP A 238 5.48 11.92 -11.05
CA ASP A 238 5.40 12.12 -12.49
C ASP A 238 4.42 11.13 -13.15
N ARG A 239 4.42 9.86 -12.68
CA ARG A 239 3.47 8.85 -13.11
C ARG A 239 2.03 9.23 -12.75
N MET A 240 1.79 9.68 -11.54
CA MET A 240 0.49 10.16 -11.07
C MET A 240 -0.02 11.30 -11.96
N LEU A 241 0.84 12.30 -12.27
CA LEU A 241 0.45 13.41 -13.16
C LEU A 241 -0.03 12.91 -14.52
N LYS A 242 0.71 11.99 -15.15
CA LYS A 242 0.33 11.39 -16.44
C LYS A 242 -1.01 10.68 -16.38
N ILE A 243 -1.30 9.99 -15.27
CA ILE A 243 -2.58 9.28 -15.11
C ILE A 243 -3.73 10.26 -14.95
N ILE A 244 -3.59 11.25 -14.05
CA ILE A 244 -4.69 12.18 -13.75
C ILE A 244 -4.99 13.18 -14.87
N GLU A 245 -4.09 13.34 -15.85
CA GLU A 245 -4.34 14.11 -17.07
C GLU A 245 -5.32 13.40 -18.02
N ASN A 246 -5.36 12.07 -17.97
CA ASN A 246 -6.16 11.24 -18.86
C ASN A 246 -7.49 10.76 -18.24
N ILE A 247 -7.81 11.17 -17.02
CA ILE A 247 -9.05 10.81 -16.33
C ILE A 247 -9.82 12.05 -15.89
N LYS A 248 -11.14 11.91 -15.80
CA LYS A 248 -12.01 12.99 -15.30
C LYS A 248 -12.00 13.03 -13.78
N LEU A 249 -11.40 14.07 -13.21
CA LEU A 249 -11.39 14.34 -11.78
C LEU A 249 -12.07 15.67 -11.48
N ASP A 250 -12.76 15.73 -10.33
CA ASP A 250 -13.16 17.01 -9.77
C ASP A 250 -11.93 17.82 -9.32
N LYS A 251 -12.11 19.13 -9.20
CA LYS A 251 -11.01 20.05 -8.89
C LYS A 251 -10.37 19.75 -7.52
N ILE A 252 -11.17 19.39 -6.52
CA ILE A 252 -10.70 19.13 -5.14
C ILE A 252 -9.82 17.89 -5.13
N THR A 253 -10.27 16.80 -5.75
CA THR A 253 -9.51 15.56 -5.86
C THR A 253 -8.20 15.76 -6.60
N LYS A 254 -8.23 16.50 -7.73
CA LYS A 254 -7.04 16.82 -8.51
C LYS A 254 -6.01 17.65 -7.73
N GLU A 255 -6.45 18.56 -6.89
CA GLU A 255 -5.58 19.34 -6.00
C GLU A 255 -5.06 18.47 -4.85
N ASN A 256 -5.93 17.73 -4.16
CA ASN A 256 -5.56 16.95 -3.00
C ASN A 256 -4.55 15.84 -3.32
N ILE A 257 -4.69 15.14 -4.45
CA ILE A 257 -3.72 14.10 -4.82
C ILE A 257 -2.33 14.69 -5.11
N LYS A 258 -2.25 15.84 -5.78
CA LYS A 258 -0.97 16.53 -5.99
C LYS A 258 -0.33 16.95 -4.66
N ILE A 259 -1.14 17.45 -3.73
CA ILE A 259 -0.68 17.83 -2.39
C ILE A 259 -0.21 16.60 -1.61
N TYR A 260 -0.92 15.47 -1.69
CA TYR A 260 -0.58 14.21 -1.03
C TYR A 260 0.85 13.76 -1.42
N TYR A 261 1.12 13.64 -2.71
CA TYR A 261 2.46 13.27 -3.21
C TYR A 261 3.52 14.32 -2.86
N THR A 262 3.20 15.61 -2.97
CA THR A 262 4.13 16.70 -2.62
C THR A 262 4.52 16.65 -1.14
N ASN A 263 3.56 16.44 -0.24
CA ASN A 263 3.81 16.36 1.20
C ASN A 263 4.67 15.15 1.57
N ALA A 264 4.43 13.98 0.96
CA ALA A 264 5.24 12.78 1.17
C ALA A 264 6.71 13.02 0.79
N ILE A 265 6.96 13.70 -0.33
CA ILE A 265 8.32 14.09 -0.76
C ILE A 265 8.93 15.09 0.21
N LEU A 266 8.19 16.12 0.61
CA LEU A 266 8.67 17.12 1.58
C LEU A 266 9.06 16.50 2.93
N MET A 267 8.28 15.55 3.44
CA MET A 267 8.61 14.86 4.69
C MET A 267 9.93 14.11 4.60
N LYS A 268 10.20 13.46 3.48
CA LYS A 268 11.44 12.68 3.26
C LYS A 268 12.68 13.56 3.06
N LEU A 269 12.52 14.77 2.52
CA LEU A 269 13.63 15.72 2.36
C LEU A 269 14.32 16.05 3.69
N SER A 270 13.60 16.04 4.80
CA SER A 270 14.18 16.37 6.13
C SER A 270 15.32 15.44 6.52
N ASN A 271 15.32 14.19 6.02
CA ASN A 271 16.27 13.13 6.38
C ASN A 271 17.50 13.08 5.46
N LEU A 272 17.59 13.97 4.47
CA LEU A 272 18.69 14.00 3.51
C LEU A 272 19.86 14.87 3.95
N LYS A 273 21.07 14.53 3.48
CA LYS A 273 22.26 15.37 3.59
C LYS A 273 22.07 16.64 2.74
N GLU A 274 22.75 17.70 3.12
CA GLU A 274 22.52 19.05 2.60
C GLU A 274 22.66 19.16 1.06
N ASN A 275 23.68 18.50 0.48
CA ASN A 275 23.91 18.55 -0.97
C ASN A 275 22.79 17.83 -1.75
N ASP A 276 22.35 16.65 -1.28
CA ASP A 276 21.27 15.91 -1.91
C ASP A 276 19.93 16.63 -1.75
N LYS A 277 19.72 17.25 -0.57
CA LYS A 277 18.57 18.10 -0.31
C LYS A 277 18.46 19.22 -1.34
N LYS A 278 19.54 19.93 -1.65
CA LYS A 278 19.57 20.98 -2.68
C LYS A 278 19.17 20.43 -4.06
N THR A 279 19.67 19.25 -4.41
CA THR A 279 19.35 18.59 -5.68
C THR A 279 17.85 18.29 -5.79
N PHE A 280 17.26 17.63 -4.80
CA PHE A 280 15.84 17.28 -4.83
C PHE A 280 14.90 18.49 -4.69
N ILE A 281 15.35 19.56 -4.05
CA ILE A 281 14.66 20.85 -4.04
C ILE A 281 14.57 21.45 -5.43
N LYS A 282 15.66 21.40 -6.19
CA LYS A 282 15.66 21.82 -7.59
C LYS A 282 14.67 20.98 -8.40
N GLU A 283 14.69 19.67 -8.23
CA GLU A 283 13.72 18.75 -8.85
C GLU A 283 12.26 19.12 -8.55
N MET A 284 11.95 19.50 -7.29
CA MET A 284 10.63 19.98 -6.90
C MET A 284 10.26 21.30 -7.56
N LYS A 285 11.23 22.24 -7.70
CA LYS A 285 11.04 23.53 -8.40
C LYS A 285 10.72 23.30 -9.87
N ASP A 286 11.52 22.48 -10.53
CA ASP A 286 11.36 22.16 -11.96
C ASP A 286 9.97 21.58 -12.26
N ARG A 287 9.42 20.76 -11.35
CA ARG A 287 8.06 20.21 -11.41
C ARG A 287 6.96 21.14 -10.86
N LYS A 288 7.29 22.36 -10.44
CA LYS A 288 6.36 23.33 -9.84
C LYS A 288 5.57 22.79 -8.64
N MET A 289 6.14 21.83 -7.90
CA MET A 289 5.47 21.15 -6.79
C MET A 289 5.13 22.10 -5.63
N TYR A 290 5.86 23.19 -5.46
CA TYR A 290 5.57 24.20 -4.46
C TYR A 290 4.19 24.85 -4.62
N ASN A 291 3.63 24.84 -5.83
CA ASN A 291 2.27 25.34 -6.08
C ASN A 291 1.21 24.48 -5.38
N ASN A 292 1.52 23.21 -5.12
CA ASN A 292 0.62 22.27 -4.45
C ASN A 292 0.59 22.44 -2.92
N ILE A 293 1.50 23.22 -2.32
CA ILE A 293 1.54 23.40 -0.86
C ILE A 293 0.32 24.22 -0.43
N LYS A 294 -0.56 23.60 0.32
CA LYS A 294 -1.81 24.22 0.80
C LYS A 294 -1.50 25.24 1.87
N ILE A 295 -2.11 26.42 1.77
CA ILE A 295 -1.98 27.52 2.74
C ILE A 295 -3.29 27.57 3.52
N ARG A 296 -3.26 27.15 4.79
CA ARG A 296 -4.42 27.21 5.69
C ARG A 296 -4.32 28.35 6.72
N ASN A 297 -3.10 28.90 6.91
CA ASN A 297 -2.84 29.98 7.86
C ASN A 297 -1.56 30.74 7.49
N ILE A 298 -1.31 31.86 8.19
CA ILE A 298 -0.15 32.72 7.97
C ILE A 298 1.17 31.97 8.16
N LYS A 299 1.25 31.03 9.11
CA LYS A 299 2.47 30.23 9.31
C LYS A 299 2.79 29.38 8.08
N GLN A 300 1.79 28.76 7.46
CA GLN A 300 1.98 27.96 6.24
C GLN A 300 2.31 28.85 5.03
N LEU A 301 1.75 30.05 4.95
CA LEU A 301 2.13 31.03 3.93
C LEU A 301 3.59 31.43 4.08
N ILE A 302 4.03 31.76 5.29
CA ILE A 302 5.43 32.10 5.59
C ILE A 302 6.33 30.91 5.25
N LYS A 303 5.98 29.69 5.66
CA LYS A 303 6.72 28.48 5.31
C LYS A 303 6.81 28.26 3.80
N LYS A 304 5.74 28.51 3.04
CA LYS A 304 5.75 28.42 1.58
C LYS A 304 6.67 29.48 0.94
N ILE A 305 6.65 30.71 1.44
CA ILE A 305 7.53 31.80 1.00
C ILE A 305 8.97 31.43 1.31
N ILE A 306 9.26 31.01 2.53
CA ILE A 306 10.61 30.61 2.96
C ILE A 306 11.12 29.42 2.14
N LEU A 307 10.28 28.43 1.87
CA LEU A 307 10.63 27.30 1.01
C LEU A 307 11.06 27.74 -0.41
N ASN A 308 10.45 28.80 -0.93
CA ASN A 308 10.82 29.34 -2.23
C ASN A 308 12.14 30.17 -2.20
N ILE A 309 12.50 30.72 -1.04
CA ILE A 309 13.69 31.59 -0.86
C ILE A 309 14.86 30.74 -0.34
N ASP A 310 14.68 30.09 0.81
CA ASP A 310 15.69 29.26 1.46
C ASP A 310 15.04 28.06 2.17
N VAL A 311 15.30 26.89 1.61
CA VAL A 311 14.73 25.62 2.13
C VAL A 311 15.35 25.23 3.46
N ASN A 312 16.59 25.57 3.75
CA ASN A 312 17.20 25.26 5.02
C ASN A 312 16.51 26.01 6.16
N LEU A 313 16.10 27.25 5.91
CA LEU A 313 15.31 28.03 6.86
C LEU A 313 13.92 27.41 7.06
N TYR A 314 13.30 26.83 6.02
CA TYR A 314 12.02 26.11 6.13
C TYR A 314 12.09 24.94 7.12
N PHE A 315 13.15 24.12 7.08
CA PHE A 315 13.30 22.98 7.99
C PHE A 315 13.68 23.38 9.42
N LYS A 316 14.27 24.54 9.63
CA LYS A 316 14.54 25.10 10.97
C LYS A 316 13.29 25.64 11.67
N LEU A 317 12.23 25.92 10.91
CA LEU A 317 10.95 26.46 11.43
C LEU A 317 9.89 25.36 11.67
N LYS A 318 10.29 24.10 11.57
CA LYS A 318 9.48 22.95 11.88
C LYS A 318 9.64 22.58 13.35
#